data_9c43ef349ba5b9e8c0901ba94d44c307
#
_entry.id   9c43ef349ba5b9e8c0901ba94d44c307
#
_cell.length_a   1.000
_cell.length_b   1.000
_cell.length_c   1.000
_cell.angle_alpha   90.00
_cell.angle_beta   90.00
_cell.angle_gamma   90.00
#
_symmetry.space_group_name_H-M   'P 1'
#
loop_
_entity.id
_entity.type
_entity.pdbx_description
1 polymer ?
#
loop_
_entity_poly.entity_id
_entity_poly.type
_entity_poly.pdbx_seq_one_letter_code
_entity_poly.pdbx_strand_id
1 'polypeptide(L)'
;MQLADYVRILRRRALLIIVAAVFGLAGAYGATTQQTKVYRTDAQLIVSVTQSGPGGDISRRPVAVAEAVALAQLAKTPTAVAAAETAAGVSMAITVVATADNNSPFINLTVSGSDPVAIAKIANAYTVVLPQVQRTLKQADAGTVVLLIADQPAPVNTVPVSPRPKRNLAIGLVLGLVLGLGAAFAREAVDRRVLDSASLERTLGLTRLGSVPLELDDELLPALSHPSSLRAEAYRLVRANVQFTDLHHVTPLLLVTSSNPGDGKTSLSTNLAVSCALAGERVIIVDADLRQPRVGAHFGLQPGPGLSDVLAGRQPLELAVTVMEGLDVLTSGPLPRNPSELLGSRRMVELLEHLSKSYDRVILDAPPILAVADAVKLASFVTGVVLVLRIGATTIDEVGRAQKSLDQAGARVLGIVANRVRPGQDEAYGYGTSVGYGYAPELTKPRRKDGPPSAPARRRR
;
A
#
# COMPACT_ATOMS: atom_id res chain seq x y z
N MET A 1 11.27 13.26 -6.14
CA MET A 1 10.70 12.60 -4.96
C MET A 1 11.57 12.91 -3.75
N GLN A 2 10.99 13.49 -2.70
CA GLN A 2 11.71 13.80 -1.46
C GLN A 2 11.68 12.58 -0.53
N LEU A 3 12.59 12.52 0.43
CA LEU A 3 12.69 11.40 1.39
C LEU A 3 11.36 11.11 2.12
N ALA A 4 10.59 12.16 2.37
CA ALA A 4 9.25 12.08 2.97
C ALA A 4 8.24 11.25 2.13
N ASP A 5 8.37 11.27 0.81
CA ASP A 5 7.48 10.52 -0.09
C ASP A 5 7.69 9.01 0.07
N TYR A 6 8.94 8.57 0.20
CA TYR A 6 9.26 7.15 0.42
C TYR A 6 8.70 6.63 1.74
N VAL A 7 8.83 7.42 2.82
CA VAL A 7 8.28 7.04 4.14
C VAL A 7 6.76 6.97 4.09
N ARG A 8 6.10 7.89 3.35
CA ARG A 8 4.65 7.90 3.17
C ARG A 8 4.17 6.65 2.42
N ILE A 9 4.85 6.26 1.34
CA ILE A 9 4.55 5.04 0.56
C ILE A 9 4.71 3.80 1.43
N LEU A 10 5.82 3.68 2.16
CA LEU A 10 6.09 2.55 3.05
C LEU A 10 5.00 2.39 4.12
N ARG A 11 4.59 3.48 4.79
CA ARG A 11 3.52 3.44 5.79
C ARG A 11 2.16 3.09 5.19
N ARG A 12 1.84 3.65 4.01
CA ARG A 12 0.55 3.41 3.35
C ARG A 12 0.41 1.98 2.84
N ARG A 13 1.52 1.37 2.40
CA ARG A 13 1.55 0.02 1.81
C ARG A 13 2.22 -1.01 2.72
N ALA A 14 2.42 -0.71 4.00
CA ALA A 14 3.08 -1.58 4.97
C ALA A 14 2.45 -2.98 5.02
N LEU A 15 1.12 -3.07 5.00
CA LEU A 15 0.40 -4.35 4.98
C LEU A 15 0.80 -5.23 3.79
N LEU A 16 0.93 -4.65 2.58
CA LEU A 16 1.32 -5.37 1.38
C LEU A 16 2.75 -5.92 1.50
N ILE A 17 3.67 -5.10 2.05
CA ILE A 17 5.06 -5.49 2.26
C ILE A 17 5.15 -6.61 3.30
N ILE A 18 4.41 -6.50 4.41
CA ILE A 18 4.37 -7.53 5.46
C ILE A 18 3.80 -8.84 4.90
N VAL A 19 2.70 -8.79 4.17
CA VAL A 19 2.10 -9.98 3.54
C VAL A 19 3.09 -10.66 2.60
N ALA A 20 3.78 -9.90 1.74
CA ALA A 20 4.79 -10.46 0.84
C ALA A 20 5.97 -11.09 1.62
N ALA A 21 6.43 -10.48 2.70
CA ALA A 21 7.48 -11.01 3.55
C ALA A 21 7.05 -12.33 4.23
N VAL A 22 5.80 -12.39 4.72
CA VAL A 22 5.24 -13.63 5.31
C VAL A 22 5.13 -14.75 4.26
N PHE A 23 4.68 -14.44 3.04
CA PHE A 23 4.67 -15.42 1.95
C PHE A 23 6.07 -15.90 1.57
N GLY A 24 7.07 -15.01 1.55
CA GLY A 24 8.47 -15.38 1.32
C GLY A 24 9.01 -16.33 2.40
N LEU A 25 8.71 -16.07 3.67
CA LEU A 25 9.05 -16.95 4.79
C LEU A 25 8.34 -18.31 4.70
N ALA A 26 7.04 -18.30 4.44
CA ALA A 26 6.24 -19.54 4.32
C ALA A 26 6.72 -20.41 3.16
N GLY A 27 7.01 -19.81 2.00
CA GLY A 27 7.57 -20.51 0.85
C GLY A 27 8.95 -21.12 1.14
N ALA A 28 9.83 -20.35 1.79
CA ALA A 28 11.16 -20.84 2.18
C ALA A 28 11.08 -21.95 3.23
N TYR A 29 10.15 -21.87 4.17
CA TYR A 29 9.89 -22.94 5.14
C TYR A 29 9.38 -24.22 4.46
N GLY A 30 8.37 -24.10 3.59
CA GLY A 30 7.83 -25.24 2.83
C GLY A 30 8.90 -25.91 1.95
N ALA A 31 9.70 -25.10 1.21
CA ALA A 31 10.80 -25.62 0.42
C ALA A 31 11.86 -26.33 1.29
N THR A 32 12.14 -25.80 2.47
CA THR A 32 13.14 -26.36 3.39
C THR A 32 12.66 -27.70 3.98
N THR A 33 11.39 -27.85 4.29
CA THR A 33 10.82 -29.10 4.85
C THR A 33 10.73 -30.22 3.84
N GLN A 34 10.63 -29.90 2.54
CA GLN A 34 10.59 -30.88 1.46
C GLN A 34 11.99 -31.35 1.03
N GLN A 35 13.07 -30.65 1.43
CA GLN A 35 14.43 -31.06 1.11
C GLN A 35 14.85 -32.26 1.95
N THR A 36 15.46 -33.27 1.30
CA THR A 36 16.03 -34.42 1.99
C THR A 36 17.19 -33.98 2.88
N LYS A 37 17.22 -34.51 4.11
CA LYS A 37 18.33 -34.25 5.02
C LYS A 37 19.58 -34.91 4.53
N VAL A 38 20.69 -34.18 4.47
CA VAL A 38 22.01 -34.68 4.11
C VAL A 38 22.89 -34.57 5.33
N TYR A 39 23.47 -35.70 5.69
CA TYR A 39 24.45 -35.82 6.76
C TYR A 39 25.84 -35.92 6.17
N ARG A 40 26.86 -35.61 6.96
CA ARG A 40 28.24 -35.64 6.56
C ARG A 40 29.06 -36.21 7.69
N THR A 41 29.99 -37.11 7.34
CA THR A 41 31.02 -37.62 8.24
C THR A 41 32.37 -37.47 7.61
N ASP A 42 33.35 -37.17 8.43
CA ASP A 42 34.72 -37.02 8.01
C ASP A 42 35.57 -38.11 8.72
N ALA A 43 36.45 -38.79 7.95
CA ALA A 43 37.39 -39.75 8.46
C ALA A 43 38.82 -39.35 7.98
N GLN A 44 39.80 -39.55 8.82
CA GLN A 44 41.19 -39.32 8.48
C GLN A 44 41.90 -40.66 8.47
N LEU A 45 42.51 -40.98 7.33
CA LEU A 45 43.23 -42.24 7.09
C LEU A 45 44.73 -41.96 6.96
N ILE A 46 45.58 -42.73 7.65
CA ILE A 46 47.01 -42.68 7.54
C ILE A 46 47.47 -43.78 6.60
N VAL A 47 48.28 -43.42 5.61
CA VAL A 47 48.92 -44.37 4.70
C VAL A 47 50.27 -44.76 5.25
N SER A 48 50.40 -46.06 5.61
CA SER A 48 51.67 -46.64 5.98
C SER A 48 52.12 -47.63 4.90
N VAL A 49 53.31 -47.45 4.39
CA VAL A 49 53.89 -48.34 3.36
C VAL A 49 55.03 -49.10 3.97
N THR A 50 54.89 -50.41 4.03
CA THR A 50 55.95 -51.30 4.49
C THR A 50 56.46 -52.11 3.32
N GLN A 51 57.79 -52.10 3.07
CA GLN A 51 58.42 -52.85 2.02
C GLN A 51 59.26 -53.95 2.67
N SER A 52 58.90 -55.23 2.41
CA SER A 52 59.65 -56.38 2.89
C SER A 52 60.91 -56.59 2.01
N GLY A 53 62.10 -56.32 2.56
CA GLY A 53 63.38 -56.52 1.91
C GLY A 53 64.44 -56.95 2.90
N PRO A 54 65.61 -57.52 2.42
CA PRO A 54 66.64 -58.10 3.29
C PRO A 54 67.43 -57.08 4.14
N GLY A 55 66.88 -55.97 4.48
CA GLY A 55 67.45 -54.90 5.28
C GLY A 55 66.56 -54.29 6.38
N GLY A 56 65.44 -54.90 6.75
CA GLY A 56 64.55 -54.43 7.79
C GLY A 56 63.56 -53.36 7.27
N ASP A 57 62.46 -53.15 8.03
CA ASP A 57 61.36 -52.24 7.71
C ASP A 57 61.82 -50.80 7.63
N ILE A 58 61.97 -50.27 6.40
CA ILE A 58 62.23 -48.86 6.18
C ILE A 58 60.92 -48.19 5.75
N SER A 59 60.26 -47.50 6.65
CA SER A 59 59.13 -46.63 6.31
C SER A 59 59.63 -45.43 5.51
N ARG A 60 59.31 -45.37 4.21
CA ARG A 60 59.68 -44.27 3.36
C ARG A 60 58.58 -43.25 3.27
N ARG A 61 58.70 -42.21 4.05
CA ARG A 61 57.71 -41.10 4.10
C ARG A 61 57.36 -40.52 2.71
N PRO A 62 58.28 -40.35 1.75
CA PRO A 62 57.95 -39.88 0.40
C PRO A 62 57.06 -40.85 -0.38
N VAL A 63 57.19 -42.13 -0.20
CA VAL A 63 56.40 -43.16 -0.88
C VAL A 63 55.00 -43.20 -0.29
N ALA A 64 54.84 -43.03 1.03
CA ALA A 64 53.57 -42.99 1.69
C ALA A 64 52.72 -41.74 1.29
N VAL A 65 53.37 -40.59 1.05
CA VAL A 65 52.72 -39.37 0.53
C VAL A 65 52.22 -39.57 -0.90
N ALA A 66 53.04 -40.11 -1.79
CA ALA A 66 52.61 -40.37 -3.17
C ALA A 66 51.47 -41.40 -3.26
N GLU A 67 51.50 -42.43 -2.42
CA GLU A 67 50.43 -43.43 -2.31
C GLU A 67 49.14 -42.82 -1.69
N ALA A 68 49.27 -41.89 -0.75
CA ALA A 68 48.11 -41.20 -0.19
C ALA A 68 47.36 -40.40 -1.27
N VAL A 69 48.08 -39.69 -2.14
CA VAL A 69 47.46 -38.96 -3.26
C VAL A 69 46.78 -39.92 -4.24
N ALA A 70 47.46 -41.05 -4.60
CA ALA A 70 46.87 -42.05 -5.49
C ALA A 70 45.62 -42.70 -4.90
N LEU A 71 45.64 -43.05 -3.61
CA LEU A 71 44.50 -43.65 -2.90
C LEU A 71 43.35 -42.65 -2.72
N ALA A 72 43.63 -41.39 -2.51
CA ALA A 72 42.61 -40.36 -2.48
C ALA A 72 41.88 -40.20 -3.82
N GLN A 73 42.58 -40.37 -4.94
CA GLN A 73 41.95 -40.39 -6.26
C GLN A 73 41.13 -41.67 -6.47
N LEU A 74 41.69 -42.83 -6.05
CA LEU A 74 41.00 -44.10 -6.13
C LEU A 74 39.70 -44.14 -5.31
N ALA A 75 39.70 -43.54 -4.12
CA ALA A 75 38.52 -43.48 -3.25
C ALA A 75 37.29 -42.83 -3.90
N LYS A 76 37.48 -41.99 -4.89
CA LYS A 76 36.40 -41.30 -5.64
C LYS A 76 35.87 -42.15 -6.80
N THR A 77 36.52 -43.25 -7.15
CA THR A 77 36.09 -44.08 -8.29
C THR A 77 34.82 -44.86 -7.96
N PRO A 78 33.94 -45.06 -8.95
CA PRO A 78 32.72 -45.85 -8.75
C PRO A 78 33.00 -47.27 -8.20
N THR A 79 34.12 -47.86 -8.60
CA THR A 79 34.54 -49.20 -8.13
C THR A 79 34.85 -49.22 -6.62
N ALA A 80 35.59 -48.20 -6.14
CA ALA A 80 35.91 -48.09 -4.72
C ALA A 80 34.65 -47.75 -3.87
N VAL A 81 33.78 -46.91 -4.39
CA VAL A 81 32.50 -46.55 -3.77
C VAL A 81 31.62 -47.82 -3.63
N ALA A 82 31.41 -48.54 -4.72
CA ALA A 82 30.59 -49.77 -4.71
C ALA A 82 31.18 -50.85 -3.78
N ALA A 83 32.50 -51.00 -3.75
CA ALA A 83 33.17 -51.93 -2.84
C ALA A 83 33.01 -51.52 -1.38
N ALA A 84 33.07 -50.22 -1.06
CA ALA A 84 32.85 -49.73 0.30
C ALA A 84 31.39 -49.88 0.75
N GLU A 85 30.41 -49.65 -0.14
CA GLU A 85 29.00 -49.89 0.10
C GLU A 85 28.73 -51.37 0.41
N THR A 86 29.35 -52.29 -0.41
CA THR A 86 29.22 -53.70 -0.22
C THR A 86 29.84 -54.17 1.11
N ALA A 87 31.02 -53.65 1.45
CA ALA A 87 31.70 -53.97 2.71
C ALA A 87 30.98 -53.43 3.94
N ALA A 88 30.32 -52.31 3.79
CA ALA A 88 29.46 -51.70 4.83
C ALA A 88 28.08 -52.40 4.98
N GLY A 89 27.70 -53.23 4.01
CA GLY A 89 26.37 -53.86 3.93
C GLY A 89 25.26 -52.87 3.67
N VAL A 90 25.54 -51.77 2.97
CA VAL A 90 24.60 -50.68 2.72
C VAL A 90 24.70 -50.25 1.27
N SER A 91 23.56 -50.06 0.60
CA SER A 91 23.47 -49.49 -0.74
C SER A 91 22.60 -48.23 -0.69
N MET A 92 23.22 -47.06 -0.94
CA MET A 92 22.52 -45.80 -0.93
C MET A 92 23.29 -44.76 -1.80
N ALA A 93 22.57 -43.74 -2.24
CA ALA A 93 23.22 -42.64 -2.93
C ALA A 93 24.13 -41.82 -1.98
N ILE A 94 25.45 -41.85 -2.21
CA ILE A 94 26.45 -41.15 -1.43
C ILE A 94 27.28 -40.23 -2.31
N THR A 95 27.86 -39.20 -1.70
CA THR A 95 28.92 -38.38 -2.32
C THR A 95 30.17 -38.56 -1.50
N VAL A 96 31.27 -38.98 -2.18
CA VAL A 96 32.57 -39.19 -1.56
C VAL A 96 33.54 -38.12 -2.08
N VAL A 97 34.14 -37.40 -1.13
CA VAL A 97 35.24 -36.46 -1.41
C VAL A 97 36.45 -36.94 -0.62
N ALA A 98 37.54 -37.26 -1.32
CA ALA A 98 38.78 -37.64 -0.70
C ALA A 98 39.90 -36.66 -1.15
N THR A 99 40.65 -36.16 -0.19
CA THR A 99 41.76 -35.22 -0.44
C THR A 99 43.01 -35.73 0.32
N ALA A 100 44.14 -35.62 -0.31
CA ALA A 100 45.44 -35.84 0.32
C ALA A 100 46.34 -34.62 0.12
N ASP A 101 47.15 -34.31 1.10
CA ASP A 101 48.15 -33.24 0.99
C ASP A 101 49.46 -33.81 0.43
N ASN A 102 50.13 -33.06 -0.46
CA ASN A 102 51.41 -33.46 -1.06
C ASN A 102 52.56 -33.54 -0.06
N ASN A 103 52.38 -33.10 1.16
CA ASN A 103 53.39 -33.13 2.22
C ASN A 103 53.06 -34.07 3.39
N SER A 104 51.95 -34.80 3.30
CA SER A 104 51.46 -35.58 4.43
C SER A 104 50.89 -36.94 3.96
N PRO A 105 51.11 -38.04 4.69
CA PRO A 105 50.59 -39.35 4.38
C PRO A 105 49.11 -39.51 4.79
N PHE A 106 48.37 -38.40 5.01
CA PHE A 106 47.00 -38.44 5.42
C PHE A 106 46.04 -38.30 4.23
N ILE A 107 44.97 -39.07 4.28
CA ILE A 107 43.82 -38.92 3.38
C ILE A 107 42.64 -38.43 4.24
N ASN A 108 42.12 -37.28 3.91
CA ASN A 108 40.87 -36.77 4.47
C ASN A 108 39.72 -37.26 3.60
N LEU A 109 38.89 -38.13 4.14
CA LEU A 109 37.76 -38.73 3.47
C LEU A 109 36.47 -38.13 4.05
N THR A 110 35.67 -37.50 3.19
CA THR A 110 34.36 -36.98 3.52
C THR A 110 33.30 -37.81 2.81
N VAL A 111 32.35 -38.37 3.55
CA VAL A 111 31.22 -39.10 3.00
C VAL A 111 29.93 -38.37 3.38
N SER A 112 29.06 -38.11 2.40
CA SER A 112 27.78 -37.43 2.58
C SER A 112 26.63 -38.29 2.03
N GLY A 113 25.50 -38.34 2.77
CA GLY A 113 24.35 -39.15 2.37
C GLY A 113 23.13 -38.87 3.28
N SER A 114 22.04 -39.62 3.07
CA SER A 114 20.77 -39.41 3.78
C SER A 114 20.68 -40.13 5.15
N ASP A 115 21.54 -41.11 5.40
CA ASP A 115 21.55 -41.85 6.67
C ASP A 115 22.92 -41.69 7.38
N PRO A 116 22.94 -41.09 8.59
CA PRO A 116 24.19 -40.79 9.33
C PRO A 116 24.91 -42.08 9.77
N VAL A 117 24.21 -43.16 10.05
CA VAL A 117 24.84 -44.41 10.46
C VAL A 117 25.44 -45.15 9.28
N ALA A 118 24.74 -45.16 8.15
CA ALA A 118 25.18 -45.76 6.92
C ALA A 118 26.45 -45.11 6.39
N ILE A 119 26.50 -43.76 6.32
CA ILE A 119 27.68 -43.05 5.83
C ILE A 119 28.92 -43.24 6.73
N ALA A 120 28.74 -43.36 8.05
CA ALA A 120 29.84 -43.65 8.95
C ALA A 120 30.38 -45.08 8.77
N LYS A 121 29.51 -46.08 8.57
CA LYS A 121 29.93 -47.44 8.22
C LYS A 121 30.70 -47.48 6.89
N ILE A 122 30.18 -46.78 5.87
CA ILE A 122 30.86 -46.73 4.56
C ILE A 122 32.22 -46.03 4.69
N ALA A 123 32.31 -44.89 5.39
CA ALA A 123 33.58 -44.18 5.60
C ALA A 123 34.61 -45.06 6.32
N ASN A 124 34.20 -45.83 7.32
CA ASN A 124 35.09 -46.78 8.01
C ASN A 124 35.48 -47.98 7.14
N ALA A 125 34.61 -48.44 6.23
CA ALA A 125 34.91 -49.55 5.32
C ALA A 125 36.07 -49.23 4.35
N TYR A 126 36.27 -47.97 4.04
CA TYR A 126 37.41 -47.52 3.15
C TYR A 126 38.77 -47.93 3.68
N THR A 127 38.95 -48.10 4.99
CA THR A 127 40.24 -48.57 5.57
C THR A 127 40.61 -49.99 5.07
N VAL A 128 39.65 -50.82 4.82
CA VAL A 128 39.82 -52.21 4.36
C VAL A 128 39.75 -52.28 2.82
N VAL A 129 38.83 -51.53 2.23
CA VAL A 129 38.48 -51.63 0.82
C VAL A 129 39.55 -51.01 -0.09
N LEU A 130 40.07 -49.82 0.26
CA LEU A 130 41.05 -49.13 -0.61
C LEU A 130 42.33 -49.94 -0.89
N PRO A 131 42.96 -50.59 0.13
CA PRO A 131 44.12 -51.44 -0.15
C PRO A 131 43.76 -52.64 -1.01
N GLN A 132 42.56 -53.19 -0.89
CA GLN A 132 42.12 -54.38 -1.70
C GLN A 132 41.89 -53.95 -3.17
N VAL A 133 41.14 -52.86 -3.40
CA VAL A 133 40.88 -52.34 -4.74
C VAL A 133 42.23 -51.94 -5.44
N GLN A 134 43.14 -51.34 -4.69
CA GLN A 134 44.47 -50.99 -5.21
C GLN A 134 45.25 -52.20 -5.65
N ARG A 135 45.26 -53.29 -4.82
CA ARG A 135 45.97 -54.56 -5.16
C ARG A 135 45.38 -55.20 -6.43
N THR A 136 44.05 -55.12 -6.60
CA THR A 136 43.39 -55.66 -7.79
C THR A 136 43.77 -54.86 -9.06
N LEU A 137 43.91 -53.56 -8.95
CA LEU A 137 44.23 -52.66 -10.10
C LEU A 137 45.71 -52.63 -10.49
N LYS A 138 46.63 -52.73 -9.51
CA LYS A 138 48.07 -52.60 -9.76
C LYS A 138 48.79 -53.92 -10.17
N GLN A 139 48.09 -55.08 -10.28
CA GLN A 139 48.74 -56.37 -10.49
C GLN A 139 50.05 -56.45 -9.69
N ALA A 140 49.96 -56.65 -8.38
CA ALA A 140 50.89 -56.25 -7.35
C ALA A 140 52.34 -56.74 -7.59
N ASP A 141 53.33 -55.83 -7.50
CA ASP A 141 54.68 -56.15 -7.09
C ASP A 141 54.64 -56.77 -5.70
N ALA A 142 55.02 -58.04 -5.59
CA ALA A 142 54.80 -58.89 -4.42
C ALA A 142 55.57 -58.47 -3.13
N GLY A 143 56.19 -57.31 -3.12
CA GLY A 143 56.98 -56.82 -2.00
C GLY A 143 56.51 -55.57 -1.28
N THR A 144 55.46 -54.88 -1.78
CA THR A 144 54.96 -53.62 -1.14
C THR A 144 53.66 -53.84 -0.50
N VAL A 145 53.50 -53.67 0.83
CA VAL A 145 52.30 -53.76 1.58
C VAL A 145 51.85 -52.34 1.97
N VAL A 146 50.73 -51.90 1.44
CA VAL A 146 50.10 -50.64 1.84
C VAL A 146 49.07 -50.93 2.93
N LEU A 147 49.26 -50.38 4.10
CA LEU A 147 48.32 -50.41 5.20
C LEU A 147 47.65 -49.06 5.35
N LEU A 148 46.33 -49.06 5.44
CA LEU A 148 45.55 -47.89 5.84
C LEU A 148 45.11 -48.07 7.29
N ILE A 149 45.47 -47.11 8.11
CA ILE A 149 45.05 -47.07 9.53
C ILE A 149 44.10 -45.86 9.68
N ALA A 150 42.94 -46.11 10.23
CA ALA A 150 42.07 -45.02 10.64
C ALA A 150 42.72 -44.30 11.85
N ASP A 151 43.19 -43.08 11.68
CA ASP A 151 43.63 -42.27 12.82
C ASP A 151 42.46 -41.97 13.75
N GLN A 152 41.30 -41.67 13.16
CA GLN A 152 40.05 -41.56 13.87
C GLN A 152 38.96 -42.23 13.05
N PRO A 153 38.15 -43.15 13.65
CA PRO A 153 37.02 -43.73 12.97
C PRO A 153 35.96 -42.65 12.71
N ALA A 154 35.30 -42.75 11.58
CA ALA A 154 34.24 -41.80 11.16
C ALA A 154 33.14 -41.72 12.21
N PRO A 155 32.85 -40.57 12.85
CA PRO A 155 31.81 -40.46 13.83
C PRO A 155 30.42 -40.50 13.18
N VAL A 156 29.44 -41.05 13.92
CA VAL A 156 28.05 -40.93 13.51
C VAL A 156 27.53 -39.52 13.81
N ASN A 157 27.46 -38.69 12.79
CA ASN A 157 27.09 -37.30 12.94
C ASN A 157 25.57 -37.15 12.67
N THR A 158 24.76 -37.00 13.72
CA THR A 158 23.30 -36.92 13.62
C THR A 158 22.77 -35.54 13.26
N VAL A 159 23.64 -34.53 13.17
CA VAL A 159 23.26 -33.17 12.78
C VAL A 159 23.34 -33.03 11.26
N PRO A 160 22.24 -32.74 10.56
CA PRO A 160 22.29 -32.59 9.11
C PRO A 160 23.03 -31.29 8.71
N VAL A 161 23.84 -31.38 7.67
CA VAL A 161 24.54 -30.21 7.08
C VAL A 161 23.67 -29.47 6.07
N SER A 162 22.63 -30.11 5.57
CA SER A 162 21.61 -29.57 4.67
C SER A 162 20.25 -30.22 4.99
N PRO A 163 19.12 -29.46 4.84
CA PRO A 163 19.01 -28.05 4.56
C PRO A 163 19.47 -27.15 5.72
N ARG A 164 19.81 -25.91 5.45
CA ARG A 164 20.15 -24.89 6.46
C ARG A 164 18.95 -23.98 6.69
N PRO A 165 18.04 -24.28 7.62
CA PRO A 165 16.75 -23.57 7.74
C PRO A 165 16.91 -22.07 8.01
N LYS A 166 17.86 -21.69 8.87
CA LYS A 166 18.10 -20.27 9.17
C LYS A 166 18.53 -19.47 7.91
N ARG A 167 19.40 -20.04 7.08
CA ARG A 167 19.83 -19.40 5.83
C ARG A 167 18.70 -19.31 4.81
N ASN A 168 17.95 -20.37 4.64
CA ASN A 168 16.84 -20.45 3.69
C ASN A 168 15.72 -19.47 4.08
N LEU A 169 15.36 -19.37 5.37
CA LEU A 169 14.41 -18.41 5.89
C LEU A 169 14.88 -16.97 5.70
N ALA A 170 16.17 -16.68 5.93
CA ALA A 170 16.73 -15.35 5.69
C ALA A 170 16.63 -14.96 4.21
N ILE A 171 16.94 -15.88 3.30
CA ILE A 171 16.78 -15.66 1.85
C ILE A 171 15.32 -15.43 1.48
N GLY A 172 14.40 -16.25 2.02
CA GLY A 172 12.96 -16.09 1.79
C GLY A 172 12.43 -14.74 2.28
N LEU A 173 12.88 -14.29 3.46
CA LEU A 173 12.51 -12.98 4.00
C LEU A 173 13.00 -11.85 3.09
N VAL A 174 14.26 -11.88 2.67
CA VAL A 174 14.84 -10.83 1.80
C VAL A 174 14.10 -10.79 0.46
N LEU A 175 13.86 -11.94 -0.17
CA LEU A 175 13.10 -12.01 -1.42
C LEU A 175 11.67 -11.50 -1.25
N GLY A 176 11.00 -11.89 -0.17
CA GLY A 176 9.66 -11.40 0.14
C GLY A 176 9.62 -9.89 0.34
N LEU A 177 10.59 -9.31 1.05
CA LEU A 177 10.71 -7.86 1.22
C LEU A 177 10.98 -7.14 -0.10
N VAL A 178 11.89 -7.63 -0.93
CA VAL A 178 12.20 -7.02 -2.25
C VAL A 178 10.97 -7.04 -3.15
N LEU A 179 10.27 -8.17 -3.23
CA LEU A 179 9.03 -8.29 -4.02
C LEU A 179 7.91 -7.41 -3.45
N GLY A 180 7.77 -7.36 -2.13
CA GLY A 180 6.79 -6.51 -1.45
C GLY A 180 7.03 -5.02 -1.68
N LEU A 181 8.29 -4.58 -1.61
CA LEU A 181 8.68 -3.20 -1.93
C LEU A 181 8.41 -2.89 -3.41
N GLY A 182 8.84 -3.77 -4.32
CA GLY A 182 8.58 -3.59 -5.75
C GLY A 182 7.09 -3.47 -6.06
N ALA A 183 6.26 -4.34 -5.49
CA ALA A 183 4.81 -4.30 -5.64
C ALA A 183 4.19 -3.03 -5.01
N ALA A 184 4.70 -2.56 -3.87
CA ALA A 184 4.25 -1.34 -3.23
C ALA A 184 4.52 -0.11 -4.11
N PHE A 185 5.72 0.01 -4.67
CA PHE A 185 6.08 1.10 -5.57
C PHE A 185 5.32 1.02 -6.91
N ALA A 186 5.18 -0.17 -7.49
CA ALA A 186 4.40 -0.36 -8.71
C ALA A 186 2.94 0.05 -8.52
N ARG A 187 2.33 -0.36 -7.39
CA ARG A 187 0.96 0.03 -7.06
C ARG A 187 0.82 1.54 -6.84
N GLU A 188 1.80 2.19 -6.21
CA GLU A 188 1.77 3.63 -6.00
C GLU A 188 1.97 4.40 -7.31
N ALA A 189 2.80 3.92 -8.24
CA ALA A 189 2.98 4.50 -9.56
C ALA A 189 1.71 4.48 -10.42
N VAL A 190 0.83 3.49 -10.20
CA VAL A 190 -0.47 3.34 -10.88
C VAL A 190 -1.58 4.12 -10.14
N ASP A 191 -1.41 4.42 -8.84
CA ASP A 191 -2.42 5.12 -8.02
C ASP A 191 -2.37 6.63 -8.32
N ARG A 192 -3.22 7.09 -9.26
CA ARG A 192 -3.32 8.49 -9.70
C ARG A 192 -4.32 9.32 -8.89
N ARG A 193 -4.68 8.86 -7.69
CA ARG A 193 -5.62 9.59 -6.84
C ARG A 193 -5.03 10.91 -6.37
N VAL A 194 -5.87 11.93 -6.36
CA VAL A 194 -5.52 13.23 -5.79
C VAL A 194 -5.34 13.07 -4.29
N LEU A 195 -4.11 13.21 -3.83
CA LEU A 195 -3.76 13.13 -2.40
C LEU A 195 -3.56 14.49 -1.77
N ASP A 196 -3.30 15.49 -2.62
CA ASP A 196 -3.02 16.86 -2.26
C ASP A 196 -3.52 17.78 -3.39
N SER A 197 -4.14 18.90 -3.04
CA SER A 197 -4.71 19.84 -3.99
C SER A 197 -3.64 20.62 -4.77
N ALA A 198 -2.43 20.80 -4.22
CA ALA A 198 -1.33 21.48 -4.89
C ALA A 198 -0.81 20.70 -6.12
N SER A 199 -1.03 19.40 -6.18
CA SER A 199 -0.71 18.59 -7.36
C SER A 199 -1.59 18.94 -8.56
N LEU A 200 -2.86 19.29 -8.34
CA LEU A 200 -3.79 19.68 -9.40
C LEU A 200 -3.49 21.07 -9.95
N GLU A 201 -3.13 22.01 -9.08
CA GLU A 201 -2.71 23.34 -9.51
C GLU A 201 -1.51 23.27 -10.46
N ARG A 202 -0.51 22.45 -10.11
CA ARG A 202 0.67 22.23 -10.95
C ARG A 202 0.41 21.47 -12.24
N THR A 203 -0.52 20.47 -12.20
CA THR A 203 -0.73 19.55 -13.32
C THR A 203 -1.81 20.05 -14.29
N LEU A 204 -2.86 20.68 -13.77
CA LEU A 204 -4.05 21.07 -14.55
C LEU A 204 -4.25 22.60 -14.60
N GLY A 205 -3.44 23.37 -13.89
CA GLY A 205 -3.56 24.83 -13.83
C GLY A 205 -4.84 25.31 -13.12
N LEU A 206 -5.48 24.44 -12.33
CA LEU A 206 -6.73 24.78 -11.64
C LEU A 206 -6.43 25.47 -10.31
N THR A 207 -6.94 26.67 -10.12
CA THR A 207 -6.81 27.42 -8.87
C THR A 207 -7.54 26.71 -7.73
N ARG A 208 -6.90 26.60 -6.58
CA ARG A 208 -7.53 26.07 -5.38
C ARG A 208 -8.35 27.16 -4.67
N LEU A 209 -9.67 26.94 -4.55
CA LEU A 209 -10.57 27.84 -3.83
C LEU A 209 -10.66 27.53 -2.33
N GLY A 210 -10.39 26.27 -1.93
CA GLY A 210 -10.39 25.88 -0.53
C GLY A 210 -10.31 24.39 -0.30
N SER A 211 -10.19 24.03 0.98
CA SER A 211 -10.18 22.65 1.43
C SER A 211 -11.16 22.48 2.60
N VAL A 212 -12.07 21.51 2.50
CA VAL A 212 -13.04 21.20 3.55
C VAL A 212 -12.55 19.98 4.33
N PRO A 213 -12.36 20.08 5.65
CA PRO A 213 -11.86 18.98 6.46
C PRO A 213 -12.86 17.82 6.55
N LEU A 214 -12.33 16.60 6.70
CA LEU A 214 -13.10 15.41 7.01
C LEU A 214 -13.44 15.42 8.50
N GLU A 215 -14.71 15.57 8.84
CA GLU A 215 -15.24 15.29 10.17
C GLU A 215 -16.11 14.04 10.15
N LEU A 216 -16.22 13.38 11.29
CA LEU A 216 -16.93 12.09 11.42
C LEU A 216 -18.37 12.27 11.91
N ASP A 217 -18.84 13.51 12.03
CA ASP A 217 -20.23 13.81 12.34
C ASP A 217 -21.11 13.78 11.08
N ASP A 218 -22.40 13.54 11.26
CA ASP A 218 -23.40 13.53 10.20
C ASP A 218 -24.04 14.91 9.98
N GLU A 219 -23.41 16.00 10.49
CA GLU A 219 -23.94 17.36 10.38
C GLU A 219 -23.92 17.83 8.91
N LEU A 220 -25.09 18.16 8.36
CA LEU A 220 -25.24 18.55 6.96
C LEU A 220 -24.97 20.05 6.73
N LEU A 221 -25.29 20.90 7.71
CA LEU A 221 -25.18 22.36 7.63
C LEU A 221 -24.31 22.95 8.76
N PRO A 222 -23.04 22.53 8.91
CA PRO A 222 -22.16 23.06 9.95
C PRO A 222 -21.93 24.58 9.85
N ALA A 223 -22.07 25.16 8.67
CA ALA A 223 -22.00 26.63 8.52
C ALA A 223 -23.12 27.35 9.30
N LEU A 224 -24.26 26.70 9.50
CA LEU A 224 -25.43 27.24 10.24
C LEU A 224 -25.38 26.79 11.70
N SER A 225 -25.29 25.49 11.97
CA SER A 225 -25.43 24.89 13.31
C SER A 225 -24.20 25.07 14.20
N HIS A 226 -23.00 25.08 13.62
CA HIS A 226 -21.72 25.22 14.31
C HIS A 226 -20.80 26.26 13.64
N PRO A 227 -21.14 27.57 13.71
CA PRO A 227 -20.43 28.61 12.98
C PRO A 227 -18.95 28.75 13.34
N SER A 228 -18.53 28.26 14.51
CA SER A 228 -17.13 28.26 14.97
C SER A 228 -16.37 26.99 14.59
N SER A 229 -16.98 26.01 13.90
CA SER A 229 -16.31 24.81 13.47
C SER A 229 -15.27 25.04 12.36
N LEU A 230 -14.30 24.13 12.26
CA LEU A 230 -13.31 24.18 11.18
C LEU A 230 -13.95 24.06 9.79
N ARG A 231 -15.05 23.29 9.68
CA ARG A 231 -15.81 23.18 8.43
C ARG A 231 -16.50 24.50 8.06
N ALA A 232 -17.14 25.16 9.04
CA ALA A 232 -17.76 26.45 8.80
C ALA A 232 -16.72 27.49 8.32
N GLU A 233 -15.53 27.51 8.94
CA GLU A 233 -14.44 28.40 8.53
C GLU A 233 -13.94 28.05 7.11
N ALA A 234 -13.84 26.75 6.77
CA ALA A 234 -13.48 26.34 5.42
C ALA A 234 -14.46 26.87 4.37
N TYR A 235 -15.76 26.85 4.62
CA TYR A 235 -16.78 27.41 3.71
C TYR A 235 -16.68 28.93 3.59
N ARG A 236 -16.36 29.65 4.68
CA ARG A 236 -16.10 31.11 4.63
C ARG A 236 -14.89 31.43 3.76
N LEU A 237 -13.82 30.63 3.88
CA LEU A 237 -12.63 30.78 3.02
C LEU A 237 -12.95 30.50 1.56
N VAL A 238 -13.71 29.42 1.26
CA VAL A 238 -14.16 29.15 -0.11
C VAL A 238 -14.97 30.31 -0.65
N ARG A 239 -15.92 30.86 0.12
CA ARG A 239 -16.68 32.05 -0.28
C ARG A 239 -15.76 33.22 -0.62
N ALA A 240 -14.84 33.58 0.28
CA ALA A 240 -13.90 34.66 0.07
C ALA A 240 -13.07 34.47 -1.21
N ASN A 241 -12.54 33.26 -1.43
CA ASN A 241 -11.72 32.96 -2.60
C ASN A 241 -12.53 32.96 -3.91
N VAL A 242 -13.79 32.52 -3.89
CA VAL A 242 -14.72 32.68 -5.03
C VAL A 242 -14.92 34.16 -5.36
N GLN A 243 -15.12 35.02 -4.36
CA GLN A 243 -15.22 36.45 -4.56
C GLN A 243 -13.94 37.09 -5.13
N PHE A 244 -12.76 36.70 -4.63
CA PHE A 244 -11.47 37.21 -5.10
C PHE A 244 -11.09 36.73 -6.51
N THR A 245 -11.49 35.51 -6.88
CA THR A 245 -11.20 34.98 -8.22
C THR A 245 -11.93 35.78 -9.32
N ASP A 246 -12.95 36.54 -8.97
CA ASP A 246 -13.76 37.32 -9.89
C ASP A 246 -13.84 38.79 -9.53
N LEU A 247 -12.72 39.40 -9.18
CA LEU A 247 -12.63 40.84 -8.81
C LEU A 247 -13.17 41.82 -9.86
N HIS A 248 -13.24 41.40 -11.13
CA HIS A 248 -13.70 42.25 -12.24
C HIS A 248 -15.11 41.92 -12.74
N HIS A 249 -15.72 40.82 -12.26
CA HIS A 249 -17.05 40.39 -12.70
C HIS A 249 -17.87 39.99 -11.48
N VAL A 250 -19.03 40.59 -11.32
CA VAL A 250 -20.02 40.09 -10.37
C VAL A 250 -20.50 38.72 -10.91
N THR A 251 -20.20 37.63 -10.21
CA THR A 251 -20.65 36.29 -10.59
C THR A 251 -21.99 35.96 -9.92
N PRO A 252 -23.12 36.45 -10.45
CA PRO A 252 -24.41 36.15 -9.84
C PRO A 252 -24.77 34.67 -9.99
N LEU A 253 -24.31 33.98 -11.07
CA LEU A 253 -24.66 32.59 -11.37
C LEU A 253 -23.45 31.66 -11.15
N LEU A 254 -23.50 30.86 -10.09
CA LEU A 254 -22.44 29.91 -9.73
C LEU A 254 -22.93 28.47 -9.84
N LEU A 255 -22.28 27.66 -10.65
CA LEU A 255 -22.52 26.23 -10.72
C LEU A 255 -21.54 25.48 -9.81
N VAL A 256 -22.08 24.66 -8.92
CA VAL A 256 -21.28 23.74 -8.10
C VAL A 256 -21.52 22.31 -8.62
N THR A 257 -20.45 21.66 -9.05
CA THR A 257 -20.50 20.31 -9.57
C THR A 257 -19.27 19.51 -9.13
N SER A 258 -19.16 18.24 -9.52
CA SER A 258 -18.03 17.38 -9.19
C SER A 258 -17.66 16.48 -10.35
N SER A 259 -16.47 15.85 -10.28
CA SER A 259 -16.09 14.82 -11.24
C SER A 259 -16.95 13.58 -11.09
N ASN A 260 -17.13 13.10 -9.84
CA ASN A 260 -17.82 11.84 -9.54
C ASN A 260 -18.94 12.00 -8.50
N PRO A 261 -19.90 11.05 -8.46
CA PRO A 261 -20.86 10.98 -7.38
C PRO A 261 -20.18 10.82 -6.02
N GLY A 262 -20.67 11.52 -4.99
CA GLY A 262 -20.15 11.41 -3.62
C GLY A 262 -18.91 12.26 -3.32
N ASP A 263 -18.45 13.12 -4.24
CA ASP A 263 -17.36 14.06 -3.99
C ASP A 263 -17.75 15.19 -3.03
N GLY A 264 -19.05 15.42 -2.80
CA GLY A 264 -19.56 16.39 -1.81
C GLY A 264 -20.07 17.71 -2.39
N LYS A 265 -20.46 17.73 -3.67
CA LYS A 265 -21.03 18.90 -4.35
C LYS A 265 -22.18 19.56 -3.58
N THR A 266 -23.22 18.78 -3.20
CA THR A 266 -24.39 19.28 -2.47
C THR A 266 -24.02 19.84 -1.10
N SER A 267 -23.12 19.16 -0.36
CA SER A 267 -22.64 19.68 0.93
C SER A 267 -21.89 21.01 0.76
N LEU A 268 -21.08 21.16 -0.31
CA LEU A 268 -20.45 22.43 -0.61
C LEU A 268 -21.47 23.49 -0.98
N SER A 269 -22.38 23.21 -1.94
CA SER A 269 -23.34 24.20 -2.44
C SER A 269 -24.27 24.73 -1.33
N THR A 270 -24.81 23.84 -0.47
CA THR A 270 -25.68 24.24 0.64
C THR A 270 -24.95 25.07 1.71
N ASN A 271 -23.74 24.66 2.12
CA ASN A 271 -22.97 25.39 3.12
C ASN A 271 -22.38 26.71 2.58
N LEU A 272 -22.02 26.74 1.28
CA LEU A 272 -21.59 27.98 0.61
C LEU A 272 -22.75 28.97 0.56
N ALA A 273 -23.97 28.51 0.22
CA ALA A 273 -25.18 29.35 0.21
C ALA A 273 -25.46 29.95 1.60
N VAL A 274 -25.42 29.12 2.65
CA VAL A 274 -25.53 29.58 4.04
C VAL A 274 -24.43 30.60 4.37
N SER A 275 -23.17 30.32 3.99
CA SER A 275 -22.05 31.22 4.27
C SER A 275 -22.20 32.60 3.56
N CYS A 276 -22.77 32.63 2.36
CA CYS A 276 -23.07 33.87 1.62
C CYS A 276 -24.20 34.65 2.29
N ALA A 277 -25.29 33.98 2.66
CA ALA A 277 -26.42 34.62 3.35
C ALA A 277 -26.03 35.20 4.70
N LEU A 278 -25.23 34.48 5.50
CA LEU A 278 -24.69 34.99 6.77
C LEU A 278 -23.77 36.20 6.59
N ALA A 279 -23.25 36.42 5.40
CA ALA A 279 -22.47 37.62 5.06
C ALA A 279 -23.32 38.79 4.55
N GLY A 280 -24.68 38.65 4.52
CA GLY A 280 -25.63 39.69 4.13
C GLY A 280 -25.97 39.70 2.63
N GLU A 281 -25.55 38.68 1.85
CA GLU A 281 -25.98 38.53 0.45
C GLU A 281 -27.39 37.94 0.39
N ARG A 282 -28.20 38.38 -0.60
CA ARG A 282 -29.46 37.73 -0.95
C ARG A 282 -29.15 36.56 -1.86
N VAL A 283 -29.33 35.33 -1.36
CA VAL A 283 -28.89 34.10 -2.01
C VAL A 283 -30.09 33.22 -2.35
N ILE A 284 -30.05 32.62 -3.53
CA ILE A 284 -30.90 31.47 -3.83
C ILE A 284 -30.04 30.26 -4.20
N ILE A 285 -30.34 29.10 -3.61
CA ILE A 285 -29.79 27.82 -4.04
C ILE A 285 -30.85 27.04 -4.82
N VAL A 286 -30.48 26.55 -6.00
CA VAL A 286 -31.32 25.78 -6.90
C VAL A 286 -30.81 24.35 -6.99
N ASP A 287 -31.65 23.38 -6.64
CA ASP A 287 -31.36 21.95 -6.80
C ASP A 287 -31.56 21.54 -8.29
N ALA A 288 -30.48 21.64 -9.06
CA ALA A 288 -30.44 21.28 -10.46
C ALA A 288 -30.00 19.82 -10.71
N ASP A 289 -29.79 19.02 -9.65
CA ASP A 289 -29.62 17.58 -9.76
C ASP A 289 -30.98 16.87 -9.81
N LEU A 290 -31.67 17.00 -10.94
CA LEU A 290 -32.99 16.39 -11.17
C LEU A 290 -32.95 14.84 -11.21
N ARG A 291 -31.79 14.21 -10.95
CA ARG A 291 -31.61 12.75 -10.90
C ARG A 291 -31.48 12.22 -9.49
N GLN A 292 -30.72 12.91 -8.66
CA GLN A 292 -30.47 12.55 -7.26
C GLN A 292 -30.48 13.82 -6.38
N PRO A 293 -31.63 14.49 -6.28
CA PRO A 293 -31.75 15.74 -5.53
C PRO A 293 -31.49 15.54 -4.06
N ARG A 294 -30.81 16.48 -3.43
CA ARG A 294 -30.49 16.43 -2.00
C ARG A 294 -30.55 17.76 -1.28
N VAL A 295 -30.65 18.88 -2.00
CA VAL A 295 -30.66 20.21 -1.38
C VAL A 295 -31.82 20.35 -0.40
N GLY A 296 -33.05 19.96 -0.82
CA GLY A 296 -34.23 20.01 0.07
C GLY A 296 -34.02 19.23 1.36
N ALA A 297 -33.43 18.02 1.30
CA ALA A 297 -33.14 17.20 2.48
C ALA A 297 -32.12 17.86 3.43
N HIS A 298 -31.12 18.57 2.90
CA HIS A 298 -30.17 19.31 3.72
C HIS A 298 -30.82 20.42 4.55
N PHE A 299 -31.86 21.04 4.04
CA PHE A 299 -32.63 22.08 4.75
C PHE A 299 -33.86 21.54 5.46
N GLY A 300 -34.08 20.23 5.51
CA GLY A 300 -35.26 19.62 6.16
C GLY A 300 -36.57 19.90 5.45
N LEU A 301 -36.54 20.31 4.17
CA LEU A 301 -37.74 20.62 3.40
C LEU A 301 -38.46 19.35 2.96
N GLN A 302 -39.81 19.39 3.03
CA GLN A 302 -40.65 18.30 2.54
C GLN A 302 -40.67 18.28 1.00
N PRO A 303 -40.85 17.11 0.37
CA PRO A 303 -41.06 17.02 -1.07
C PRO A 303 -42.28 17.85 -1.51
N GLY A 304 -42.12 18.67 -2.54
CA GLY A 304 -43.13 19.57 -3.05
C GLY A 304 -42.83 19.96 -4.51
N PRO A 305 -43.56 20.92 -5.06
CA PRO A 305 -43.25 21.49 -6.37
C PRO A 305 -41.86 22.16 -6.34
N GLY A 306 -41.16 22.17 -7.49
CA GLY A 306 -39.80 22.71 -7.57
C GLY A 306 -39.37 23.02 -8.99
N LEU A 307 -38.05 23.02 -9.23
CA LEU A 307 -37.43 23.37 -10.50
C LEU A 307 -38.06 22.63 -11.70
N SER A 308 -38.31 21.33 -11.57
CA SER A 308 -38.91 20.55 -12.66
C SER A 308 -40.30 21.02 -13.05
N ASP A 309 -41.10 21.53 -12.08
CA ASP A 309 -42.42 22.07 -12.35
C ASP A 309 -42.35 23.46 -12.97
N VAL A 310 -41.40 24.28 -12.51
CA VAL A 310 -41.13 25.59 -13.09
C VAL A 310 -40.73 25.44 -14.55
N LEU A 311 -39.77 24.54 -14.83
CA LEU A 311 -39.26 24.30 -16.19
C LEU A 311 -40.33 23.69 -17.12
N ALA A 312 -41.23 22.89 -16.56
CA ALA A 312 -42.38 22.33 -17.32
C ALA A 312 -43.55 23.32 -17.51
N GLY A 313 -43.43 24.52 -16.95
CA GLY A 313 -44.51 25.54 -17.05
C GLY A 313 -45.70 25.30 -16.15
N ARG A 314 -45.58 24.42 -15.16
CA ARG A 314 -46.66 24.13 -14.17
C ARG A 314 -46.65 25.04 -12.97
N GLN A 315 -45.52 25.71 -12.72
CA GLN A 315 -45.36 26.66 -11.61
C GLN A 315 -44.70 27.95 -12.10
N PRO A 316 -44.89 29.09 -11.38
CA PRO A 316 -44.24 30.35 -11.72
C PRO A 316 -42.72 30.34 -11.49
N LEU A 317 -42.04 31.33 -12.02
CA LEU A 317 -40.55 31.45 -11.90
C LEU A 317 -40.13 31.82 -10.45
N GLU A 318 -41.05 32.43 -9.68
CA GLU A 318 -40.80 32.91 -8.31
C GLU A 318 -40.97 31.81 -7.24
N LEU A 319 -41.13 30.54 -7.68
CA LEU A 319 -41.30 29.43 -6.74
C LEU A 319 -40.00 29.16 -5.99
N ALA A 320 -39.92 29.60 -4.75
CA ALA A 320 -38.80 29.32 -3.83
C ALA A 320 -39.34 29.29 -2.38
N VAL A 321 -38.56 28.68 -1.49
CA VAL A 321 -38.87 28.61 -0.06
C VAL A 321 -37.75 29.31 0.73
N THR A 322 -38.13 30.35 1.50
CA THR A 322 -37.17 31.00 2.42
C THR A 322 -36.87 30.08 3.59
N VAL A 323 -35.63 29.72 3.80
CA VAL A 323 -35.16 28.81 4.87
C VAL A 323 -34.48 29.56 6.01
N MET A 324 -33.93 30.72 5.71
CA MET A 324 -33.39 31.68 6.69
C MET A 324 -33.36 33.08 6.07
N GLU A 325 -33.11 34.11 6.88
CA GLU A 325 -32.92 35.47 6.37
C GLU A 325 -31.83 35.53 5.32
N GLY A 326 -32.14 36.05 4.16
CA GLY A 326 -31.20 36.15 3.01
C GLY A 326 -31.00 34.86 2.22
N LEU A 327 -31.64 33.72 2.54
CA LEU A 327 -31.46 32.47 1.81
C LEU A 327 -32.78 31.83 1.41
N ASP A 328 -33.01 31.74 0.11
CA ASP A 328 -34.10 31.01 -0.51
C ASP A 328 -33.61 29.71 -1.15
N VAL A 329 -34.50 28.70 -1.17
CA VAL A 329 -34.24 27.38 -1.75
C VAL A 329 -35.28 27.06 -2.83
N LEU A 330 -34.85 26.79 -4.03
CA LEU A 330 -35.64 26.17 -5.06
C LEU A 330 -35.27 24.69 -5.16
N THR A 331 -36.12 23.82 -4.61
CA THR A 331 -35.93 22.36 -4.65
C THR A 331 -36.07 21.83 -6.07
N SER A 332 -35.62 20.59 -6.33
CA SER A 332 -35.76 19.95 -7.64
C SER A 332 -37.18 19.76 -8.13
N GLY A 333 -38.14 19.62 -7.20
CA GLY A 333 -39.48 19.14 -7.50
C GLY A 333 -39.53 17.63 -7.82
N PRO A 334 -40.65 17.13 -8.37
CA PRO A 334 -40.77 15.74 -8.79
C PRO A 334 -39.75 15.38 -9.86
N LEU A 335 -39.22 14.15 -9.81
CA LEU A 335 -38.23 13.69 -10.77
C LEU A 335 -38.84 13.58 -12.20
N PRO A 336 -38.32 14.35 -13.16
CA PRO A 336 -38.85 14.31 -14.53
C PRO A 336 -38.30 13.11 -15.31
N ARG A 337 -39.00 12.71 -16.38
CA ARG A 337 -38.52 11.64 -17.30
C ARG A 337 -37.35 12.09 -18.19
N ASN A 338 -37.22 13.39 -18.45
CA ASN A 338 -36.27 14.02 -19.36
C ASN A 338 -35.49 15.17 -18.71
N PRO A 339 -34.66 14.91 -17.64
CA PRO A 339 -33.94 15.95 -16.93
C PRO A 339 -33.07 16.85 -17.82
N SER A 340 -32.32 16.21 -18.73
CA SER A 340 -31.36 16.88 -19.59
C SER A 340 -31.98 17.86 -20.59
N GLU A 341 -33.23 17.60 -21.03
CA GLU A 341 -33.98 18.47 -21.94
C GLU A 341 -34.54 19.67 -21.17
N LEU A 342 -35.07 19.45 -19.98
CA LEU A 342 -35.57 20.52 -19.14
C LEU A 342 -34.46 21.48 -18.73
N LEU A 343 -33.31 20.96 -18.28
CA LEU A 343 -32.18 21.80 -17.88
C LEU A 343 -31.54 22.54 -19.05
N GLY A 344 -31.64 22.04 -20.28
CA GLY A 344 -31.18 22.72 -21.50
C GLY A 344 -32.27 23.57 -22.18
N SER A 345 -33.43 23.74 -21.58
CA SER A 345 -34.53 24.47 -22.18
C SER A 345 -34.37 25.97 -22.14
N ARG A 346 -35.04 26.69 -23.03
CA ARG A 346 -35.13 28.17 -23.02
C ARG A 346 -35.67 28.68 -21.68
N ARG A 347 -36.60 27.93 -21.09
CA ARG A 347 -37.20 28.29 -19.79
C ARG A 347 -36.19 28.27 -18.65
N MET A 348 -35.16 27.41 -18.71
CA MET A 348 -34.04 27.45 -17.76
C MET A 348 -33.24 28.74 -17.89
N VAL A 349 -32.99 29.21 -19.09
CA VAL A 349 -32.30 30.49 -19.33
C VAL A 349 -33.12 31.66 -18.78
N GLU A 350 -34.42 31.69 -19.08
CA GLU A 350 -35.34 32.70 -18.58
C GLU A 350 -35.40 32.70 -17.04
N LEU A 351 -35.41 31.54 -16.39
CA LEU A 351 -35.34 31.41 -14.93
C LEU A 351 -34.02 32.00 -14.42
N LEU A 352 -32.87 31.62 -14.97
CA LEU A 352 -31.58 32.12 -14.53
C LEU A 352 -31.45 33.63 -14.68
N GLU A 353 -31.95 34.19 -15.78
CA GLU A 353 -32.02 35.65 -15.99
C GLU A 353 -32.89 36.33 -14.96
N HIS A 354 -34.05 35.74 -14.61
CA HIS A 354 -34.96 36.28 -13.57
C HIS A 354 -34.27 36.25 -12.19
N LEU A 355 -33.68 35.12 -11.82
CA LEU A 355 -32.99 34.96 -10.55
C LEU A 355 -31.76 35.87 -10.41
N SER A 356 -31.00 36.08 -11.48
CA SER A 356 -29.82 36.96 -11.48
C SER A 356 -30.14 38.43 -11.21
N LYS A 357 -31.39 38.86 -11.48
CA LYS A 357 -31.87 40.21 -11.19
C LYS A 357 -32.38 40.37 -9.77
N SER A 358 -32.86 39.26 -9.16
CA SER A 358 -33.53 39.26 -7.86
C SER A 358 -32.59 38.97 -6.70
N TYR A 359 -31.49 38.24 -6.94
CA TYR A 359 -30.54 37.78 -5.94
C TYR A 359 -29.14 38.30 -6.24
N ASP A 360 -28.36 38.52 -5.18
CA ASP A 360 -26.95 38.91 -5.30
C ASP A 360 -26.08 37.69 -5.64
N ARG A 361 -26.59 36.45 -5.35
CA ARG A 361 -25.94 35.18 -5.67
C ARG A 361 -26.95 34.09 -5.99
N VAL A 362 -26.77 33.38 -7.10
CA VAL A 362 -27.52 32.18 -7.48
C VAL A 362 -26.56 31.01 -7.50
N ILE A 363 -26.81 30.00 -6.67
CA ILE A 363 -25.99 28.78 -6.59
C ILE A 363 -26.79 27.61 -7.15
N LEU A 364 -26.28 26.96 -8.21
CA LEU A 364 -26.87 25.77 -8.78
C LEU A 364 -26.10 24.53 -8.29
N ASP A 365 -26.77 23.63 -7.57
CA ASP A 365 -26.25 22.29 -7.26
C ASP A 365 -26.52 21.37 -8.44
N ALA A 366 -25.50 20.97 -9.20
CA ALA A 366 -25.62 20.20 -10.42
C ALA A 366 -25.07 18.77 -10.27
N PRO A 367 -25.54 17.79 -11.08
CA PRO A 367 -25.04 16.43 -11.03
C PRO A 367 -23.55 16.34 -11.42
N PRO A 368 -22.88 15.20 -11.13
CA PRO A 368 -21.48 15.01 -11.50
C PRO A 368 -21.25 15.03 -13.00
N ILE A 369 -20.20 15.71 -13.47
CA ILE A 369 -19.89 15.94 -14.89
C ILE A 369 -19.62 14.64 -15.66
N LEU A 370 -18.88 13.70 -15.03
CA LEU A 370 -18.50 12.46 -15.71
C LEU A 370 -19.63 11.43 -15.77
N ALA A 371 -20.69 11.64 -14.97
CA ALA A 371 -21.82 10.73 -14.95
C ALA A 371 -22.89 11.08 -16.00
N VAL A 372 -23.13 12.39 -16.22
CA VAL A 372 -24.23 12.87 -17.08
C VAL A 372 -23.90 14.23 -17.71
N ALA A 373 -24.50 14.49 -18.90
CA ALA A 373 -24.26 15.73 -19.63
C ALA A 373 -24.97 16.98 -19.05
N ASP A 374 -25.81 16.81 -18.05
CA ASP A 374 -26.68 17.83 -17.50
C ASP A 374 -25.89 19.02 -16.93
N ALA A 375 -24.82 18.73 -16.15
CA ALA A 375 -23.94 19.75 -15.60
C ALA A 375 -23.18 20.52 -16.68
N VAL A 376 -22.79 19.86 -17.76
CA VAL A 376 -22.07 20.50 -18.89
C VAL A 376 -22.99 21.49 -19.61
N LYS A 377 -24.26 21.14 -19.78
CA LYS A 377 -25.28 22.08 -20.35
C LYS A 377 -25.50 23.28 -19.46
N LEU A 378 -25.68 23.07 -18.16
CA LEU A 378 -25.85 24.15 -17.19
C LEU A 378 -24.62 25.06 -17.13
N ALA A 379 -23.43 24.49 -17.27
CA ALA A 379 -22.17 25.23 -17.23
C ALA A 379 -22.06 26.32 -18.30
N SER A 380 -22.73 26.15 -19.44
CA SER A 380 -22.77 27.16 -20.52
C SER A 380 -23.69 28.35 -20.21
N PHE A 381 -24.54 28.27 -19.18
CA PHE A 381 -25.48 29.32 -18.80
C PHE A 381 -25.05 30.14 -17.57
N VAL A 382 -23.96 29.73 -16.92
CA VAL A 382 -23.50 30.33 -15.68
C VAL A 382 -22.24 31.17 -15.88
N THR A 383 -21.97 32.07 -14.95
CA THR A 383 -20.79 32.95 -15.00
C THR A 383 -19.54 32.29 -14.42
N GLY A 384 -19.70 31.25 -13.59
CA GLY A 384 -18.57 30.53 -13.03
C GLY A 384 -18.91 29.12 -12.53
N VAL A 385 -17.94 28.24 -12.58
CA VAL A 385 -18.06 26.85 -12.14
C VAL A 385 -17.07 26.56 -11.03
N VAL A 386 -17.55 25.98 -9.93
CA VAL A 386 -16.71 25.43 -8.85
C VAL A 386 -16.74 23.91 -8.97
N LEU A 387 -15.57 23.30 -9.12
CA LEU A 387 -15.40 21.87 -9.24
C LEU A 387 -15.02 21.26 -7.89
N VAL A 388 -15.87 20.40 -7.34
CA VAL A 388 -15.62 19.69 -6.08
C VAL A 388 -14.95 18.36 -6.36
N LEU A 389 -13.95 18.03 -5.58
CA LEU A 389 -13.28 16.74 -5.65
C LEU A 389 -13.06 16.16 -4.26
N ARG A 390 -13.06 14.83 -4.17
CA ARG A 390 -12.80 14.10 -2.92
C ARG A 390 -11.36 13.65 -2.84
N ILE A 391 -10.62 14.19 -1.86
CA ILE A 391 -9.23 13.79 -1.60
C ILE A 391 -9.14 12.27 -1.28
N GLY A 392 -8.20 11.59 -1.93
CA GLY A 392 -7.95 10.16 -1.76
C GLY A 392 -8.93 9.24 -2.50
N ALA A 393 -9.93 9.80 -3.21
CA ALA A 393 -10.88 9.03 -4.03
C ALA A 393 -10.83 9.44 -5.50
N THR A 394 -11.00 10.73 -5.80
CA THR A 394 -10.98 11.28 -7.17
C THR A 394 -9.56 11.22 -7.74
N THR A 395 -9.41 10.84 -9.01
CA THR A 395 -8.10 10.77 -9.69
C THR A 395 -7.83 12.06 -10.49
N ILE A 396 -6.54 12.34 -10.75
CA ILE A 396 -6.11 13.49 -11.58
C ILE A 396 -6.72 13.39 -12.98
N ASP A 397 -6.78 12.19 -13.55
CA ASP A 397 -7.35 11.94 -14.88
C ASP A 397 -8.86 12.24 -14.92
N GLU A 398 -9.60 11.95 -13.85
CA GLU A 398 -11.03 12.28 -13.76
C GLU A 398 -11.24 13.79 -13.69
N VAL A 399 -10.46 14.50 -12.89
CA VAL A 399 -10.53 15.97 -12.84
C VAL A 399 -10.18 16.58 -14.20
N GLY A 400 -9.12 16.08 -14.86
CA GLY A 400 -8.74 16.55 -16.20
C GLY A 400 -9.81 16.30 -17.26
N ARG A 401 -10.53 15.16 -17.22
CA ARG A 401 -11.67 14.90 -18.11
C ARG A 401 -12.84 15.82 -17.82
N ALA A 402 -13.15 16.06 -16.54
CA ALA A 402 -14.21 16.99 -16.13
C ALA A 402 -13.90 18.40 -16.58
N GLN A 403 -12.66 18.88 -16.38
CA GLN A 403 -12.20 20.18 -16.88
C GLN A 403 -12.34 20.29 -18.39
N LYS A 404 -11.85 19.30 -19.13
CA LYS A 404 -11.95 19.29 -20.60
C LYS A 404 -13.41 19.39 -21.08
N SER A 405 -14.34 18.71 -20.41
CA SER A 405 -15.77 18.78 -20.75
C SER A 405 -16.34 20.18 -20.49
N LEU A 406 -15.93 20.85 -19.42
CA LEU A 406 -16.30 22.22 -19.11
C LEU A 406 -15.70 23.23 -20.13
N ASP A 407 -14.42 23.06 -20.49
CA ASP A 407 -13.75 23.90 -21.48
C ASP A 407 -14.43 23.80 -22.84
N GLN A 408 -14.84 22.58 -23.25
CA GLN A 408 -15.59 22.34 -24.49
C GLN A 408 -16.97 23.03 -24.50
N ALA A 409 -17.59 23.19 -23.33
CA ALA A 409 -18.83 23.94 -23.17
C ALA A 409 -18.61 25.47 -23.10
N GLY A 410 -17.38 25.94 -23.15
CA GLY A 410 -17.04 27.35 -22.97
C GLY A 410 -17.24 27.84 -21.54
N ALA A 411 -17.30 26.94 -20.56
CA ALA A 411 -17.57 27.28 -19.17
C ALA A 411 -16.29 27.78 -18.46
N ARG A 412 -16.44 28.84 -17.68
CA ARG A 412 -15.33 29.38 -16.86
C ARG A 412 -15.21 28.62 -15.55
N VAL A 413 -14.20 27.78 -15.42
CA VAL A 413 -13.86 27.13 -14.15
C VAL A 413 -13.13 28.11 -13.25
N LEU A 414 -13.77 28.52 -12.14
CA LEU A 414 -13.16 29.44 -11.15
C LEU A 414 -12.06 28.74 -10.35
N GLY A 415 -12.25 27.44 -10.11
CA GLY A 415 -11.28 26.62 -9.41
C GLY A 415 -11.88 25.38 -8.79
N ILE A 416 -11.08 24.75 -7.93
CA ILE A 416 -11.40 23.50 -7.25
C ILE A 416 -11.58 23.68 -5.75
N VAL A 417 -12.47 22.87 -5.16
CA VAL A 417 -12.58 22.70 -3.71
C VAL A 417 -12.25 21.25 -3.36
N ALA A 418 -11.20 21.08 -2.54
CA ALA A 418 -10.78 19.79 -2.03
C ALA A 418 -11.64 19.40 -0.82
N ASN A 419 -12.45 18.36 -0.94
CA ASN A 419 -13.33 17.90 0.11
C ASN A 419 -12.80 16.65 0.84
N ARG A 420 -13.20 16.48 2.11
CA ARG A 420 -12.80 15.38 2.99
C ARG A 420 -11.29 15.28 3.20
N VAL A 421 -10.64 16.41 3.39
CA VAL A 421 -9.21 16.50 3.68
C VAL A 421 -8.95 16.04 5.11
N ARG A 422 -8.07 15.06 5.29
CA ARG A 422 -7.64 14.61 6.62
C ARG A 422 -6.57 15.54 7.18
N PRO A 423 -6.46 15.70 8.51
CA PRO A 423 -5.37 16.45 9.13
C PRO A 423 -4.00 15.95 8.61
N GLY A 424 -3.15 16.87 8.15
CA GLY A 424 -1.81 16.56 7.61
C GLY A 424 -1.76 16.08 6.15
N GLN A 425 -2.88 16.04 5.44
CA GLN A 425 -2.90 15.68 4.01
C GLN A 425 -2.74 16.88 3.07
N ASP A 426 -3.08 18.08 3.51
CA ASP A 426 -3.01 19.29 2.69
C ASP A 426 -2.19 20.34 3.46
N GLU A 427 -0.87 20.32 3.30
CA GLU A 427 0.07 21.21 4.02
C GLU A 427 -0.07 22.69 3.65
N ALA A 428 -0.79 23.01 2.58
CA ALA A 428 -0.97 24.37 2.10
C ALA A 428 -2.01 25.19 2.87
N TYR A 429 -2.77 24.55 3.77
CA TYR A 429 -3.54 25.26 4.79
C TYR A 429 -2.79 25.17 6.12
N GLY A 430 -2.22 26.30 6.56
CA GLY A 430 -1.46 26.45 7.80
C GLY A 430 -2.23 26.21 9.10
N TYR A 431 -3.12 25.23 9.13
CA TYR A 431 -3.78 24.74 10.36
C TYR A 431 -3.00 23.62 11.05
N GLY A 432 -1.76 23.35 10.66
CA GLY A 432 -0.98 22.22 11.17
C GLY A 432 0.35 22.52 11.84
N THR A 433 0.92 23.75 11.71
CA THR A 433 2.17 24.08 12.40
C THR A 433 2.21 25.54 12.79
N SER A 434 2.05 25.81 14.11
CA SER A 434 2.65 26.90 14.85
C SER A 434 2.62 28.32 14.25
N VAL A 435 1.45 28.96 14.21
CA VAL A 435 1.37 30.36 14.60
C VAL A 435 0.21 30.46 15.60
N GLY A 436 0.57 30.65 16.87
CA GLY A 436 -0.36 30.76 17.96
C GLY A 436 -1.24 32.00 17.86
N TYR A 437 -2.44 31.82 17.32
CA TYR A 437 -3.59 32.56 17.79
C TYR A 437 -4.46 31.57 18.57
N GLY A 438 -4.46 31.73 19.88
CA GLY A 438 -5.07 30.84 20.85
C GLY A 438 -6.60 30.72 20.71
N TYR A 439 -7.03 29.81 19.87
CA TYR A 439 -8.32 29.14 19.97
C TYR A 439 -8.06 27.64 19.78
N ALA A 440 -7.42 27.04 20.80
CA ALA A 440 -7.55 25.61 21.01
C ALA A 440 -8.95 25.42 21.61
N PRO A 441 -9.91 24.69 20.96
CA PRO A 441 -11.04 24.18 21.69
C PRO A 441 -10.45 23.23 22.75
N GLU A 442 -10.73 23.48 24.02
CA GLU A 442 -10.46 22.52 25.09
C GLU A 442 -11.09 21.18 24.68
N LEU A 443 -10.22 20.24 24.29
CA LEU A 443 -10.57 18.84 24.23
C LEU A 443 -10.96 18.45 25.66
N THR A 444 -12.25 18.51 25.96
CA THR A 444 -12.82 17.97 27.18
C THR A 444 -12.44 16.49 27.24
N LYS A 445 -11.41 16.20 28.04
CA LYS A 445 -11.08 14.83 28.46
C LYS A 445 -12.38 14.23 28.99
N PRO A 446 -12.73 12.99 28.67
CA PRO A 446 -13.91 12.35 29.24
C PRO A 446 -13.74 12.35 30.75
N ARG A 447 -14.67 13.02 31.45
CA ARG A 447 -14.75 13.12 32.89
C ARG A 447 -14.80 11.70 33.46
N ARG A 448 -13.72 11.29 34.12
CA ARG A 448 -13.72 10.08 34.95
C ARG A 448 -14.88 10.22 35.90
N LYS A 449 -15.81 9.26 35.89
CA LYS A 449 -16.85 9.14 36.90
C LYS A 449 -16.16 8.94 38.25
N ASP A 450 -16.16 9.97 39.05
CA ASP A 450 -15.77 9.89 40.45
C ASP A 450 -16.73 8.94 41.15
N GLY A 451 -16.16 7.93 41.80
CA GLY A 451 -16.87 7.02 42.67
C GLY A 451 -17.49 7.75 43.87
N PRO A 452 -18.48 7.16 44.55
CA PRO A 452 -19.17 7.80 45.64
C PRO A 452 -18.25 8.20 46.81
N PRO A 453 -18.56 9.32 47.53
CA PRO A 453 -17.71 9.82 48.59
C PRO A 453 -17.62 8.83 49.77
N SER A 454 -16.44 8.51 50.22
CA SER A 454 -16.17 7.72 51.41
C SER A 454 -16.66 8.44 52.68
N ALA A 455 -17.43 7.72 53.47
CA ALA A 455 -17.97 8.17 54.74
C ALA A 455 -16.87 8.57 55.76
N PRO A 456 -17.11 9.56 56.67
CA PRO A 456 -16.11 10.04 57.59
C PRO A 456 -15.84 9.03 58.72
N ALA A 457 -14.54 8.82 59.02
CA ALA A 457 -14.05 7.95 60.11
C ALA A 457 -14.50 8.46 61.47
N ARG A 458 -15.29 7.65 62.22
CA ARG A 458 -15.64 7.87 63.63
C ARG A 458 -14.36 7.73 64.50
N ARG A 459 -13.95 8.81 65.16
CA ARG A 459 -13.03 8.76 66.28
C ARG A 459 -13.69 8.05 67.48
N ARG A 460 -13.09 6.95 67.93
CA ARG A 460 -13.37 6.42 69.30
C ARG A 460 -12.46 7.10 70.30
N ARG A 461 -13.06 7.48 71.41
CA ARG A 461 -12.39 7.79 72.66
C ARG A 461 -11.89 6.48 73.31
#